data_dcffb4d34e8959f3e9fd77691ceeba7f
#
_entry.id   dcffb4d34e8959f3e9fd77691ceeba7f
#
_cell.length_a   1.000
_cell.length_b   1.000
_cell.length_c   1.000
_cell.angle_alpha   90.00
_cell.angle_beta   90.00
_cell.angle_gamma   90.00
#
_symmetry.space_group_name_H-M   'P 1'
#
loop_
_entity.id
_entity.type
_entity.pdbx_description
1 polymer ?
#
loop_
_entity_poly.entity_id
_entity_poly.type
_entity_poly.pdbx_seq_one_letter_code
_entity_poly.pdbx_strand_id
1 'polypeptide(L)'
;MRKIAIKRRLKVFFMILAIAMIPVVLIGVPMYFIDKCTLGLCPKKEESKEGVRTVKDFDPNEVFRLVNEERIKAGVKPLARLHELDISAETKAKRMQDIQNTDHIDPQTGYDGMDYIVDLNPNLRCSWLGENIAWNYTTEKKMIDGWMSSQGHKENILNPKFTHAGMYVTRGGGDKRYRHIAVQHFCAK
;
A
#
# COMPACT_ATOMS: atom_id res chain seq x y z
N MET A 1 -13.63 -38.21 0.79
CA MET A 1 -14.60 -37.27 0.20
C MET A 1 -15.38 -36.61 1.33
N ARG A 2 -15.07 -35.38 1.72
CA ARG A 2 -15.85 -34.63 2.72
C ARG A 2 -16.54 -33.48 2.01
N LYS A 3 -17.88 -33.49 2.03
CA LYS A 3 -18.74 -32.45 1.48
C LYS A 3 -18.73 -31.24 2.43
N ILE A 4 -18.33 -30.07 1.93
CA ILE A 4 -18.41 -28.81 2.66
C ILE A 4 -19.80 -28.22 2.42
N ALA A 5 -20.59 -28.10 3.48
CA ALA A 5 -21.92 -27.51 3.45
C ALA A 5 -21.80 -25.99 3.63
N ILE A 6 -22.14 -25.24 2.59
CA ILE A 6 -22.23 -23.76 2.62
C ILE A 6 -23.57 -23.37 3.25
N LYS A 7 -23.54 -22.84 4.48
CA LYS A 7 -24.70 -22.20 5.11
C LYS A 7 -24.76 -20.72 4.72
N ARG A 8 -25.58 -20.39 3.71
CA ARG A 8 -26.03 -19.01 3.45
C ARG A 8 -26.99 -18.56 4.54
N ARG A 9 -26.63 -17.55 5.31
CA ARG A 9 -27.58 -16.78 6.13
C ARG A 9 -27.86 -15.44 5.47
N LEU A 10 -29.01 -15.36 4.81
CA LEU A 10 -29.61 -14.15 4.30
C LEU A 10 -30.31 -13.43 5.45
N LYS A 11 -29.79 -12.27 5.90
CA LYS A 11 -30.52 -11.35 6.79
C LYS A 11 -30.97 -10.16 5.97
N VAL A 12 -32.25 -10.14 5.65
CA VAL A 12 -32.94 -8.97 5.09
C VAL A 12 -33.33 -8.05 6.25
N PHE A 13 -32.79 -6.85 6.30
CA PHE A 13 -33.22 -5.80 7.22
C PHE A 13 -34.07 -4.80 6.43
N PHE A 14 -35.38 -4.80 6.69
CA PHE A 14 -36.27 -3.72 6.27
C PHE A 14 -36.16 -2.56 7.27
N MET A 15 -35.69 -1.42 6.80
CA MET A 15 -35.76 -0.17 7.57
C MET A 15 -36.75 0.76 6.89
N ILE A 16 -37.85 0.98 7.59
CA ILE A 16 -38.94 1.89 7.19
C ILE A 16 -38.44 3.32 7.43
N LEU A 17 -38.37 4.14 6.39
CA LEU A 17 -38.08 5.57 6.46
C LEU A 17 -39.40 6.32 6.71
N ALA A 18 -39.55 6.90 7.87
CA ALA A 18 -40.62 7.90 8.15
C ALA A 18 -40.09 9.29 7.71
N ILE A 19 -40.68 9.84 6.65
CA ILE A 19 -40.40 11.20 6.18
C ILE A 19 -41.26 12.16 6.95
N ALA A 20 -40.65 12.94 7.84
CA ALA A 20 -41.32 14.09 8.48
C ALA A 20 -41.13 15.33 7.59
N MET A 21 -42.19 15.81 7.01
CA MET A 21 -42.26 17.08 6.26
C MET A 21 -42.24 18.24 7.22
N ILE A 22 -41.21 19.04 7.23
CA ILE A 22 -41.15 20.34 7.92
C ILE A 22 -41.27 21.44 6.86
N PRO A 23 -42.21 22.39 7.01
CA PRO A 23 -42.35 23.49 6.06
C PRO A 23 -41.21 24.50 6.24
N VAL A 24 -40.43 24.75 5.17
CA VAL A 24 -39.42 25.81 5.12
C VAL A 24 -40.12 27.14 4.85
N VAL A 25 -40.13 28.02 5.83
CA VAL A 25 -40.49 29.42 5.65
C VAL A 25 -39.29 30.16 5.10
N LEU A 26 -39.36 30.59 3.83
CA LEU A 26 -38.39 31.46 3.19
C LEU A 26 -38.60 32.89 3.69
N ILE A 27 -37.76 33.34 4.62
CA ILE A 27 -37.60 34.77 4.91
C ILE A 27 -36.28 35.19 4.20
N GLY A 28 -36.45 35.93 3.10
CA GLY A 28 -35.32 36.48 2.35
C GLY A 28 -34.63 37.58 3.13
N VAL A 29 -33.42 37.34 3.58
CA VAL A 29 -32.49 38.36 4.05
C VAL A 29 -31.30 38.38 3.07
N PRO A 30 -30.96 39.51 2.43
CA PRO A 30 -29.76 39.57 1.59
C PRO A 30 -28.53 39.49 2.49
N MET A 31 -27.83 38.41 2.38
CA MET A 31 -26.57 38.18 3.08
C MET A 31 -25.46 38.96 2.38
N TYR A 32 -25.18 40.18 2.89
CA TYR A 32 -23.96 40.89 2.53
C TYR A 32 -22.76 40.12 3.05
N PHE A 33 -21.99 39.53 2.14
CA PHE A 33 -20.66 38.99 2.45
C PHE A 33 -19.76 40.16 2.82
N ILE A 34 -19.66 40.51 4.10
CA ILE A 34 -18.62 41.38 4.60
C ILE A 34 -17.33 40.54 4.66
N ASP A 35 -16.40 40.83 3.77
CA ASP A 35 -15.09 40.24 3.79
C ASP A 35 -14.40 40.58 5.12
N LYS A 36 -14.09 39.56 5.92
CA LYS A 36 -13.46 39.72 7.24
C LYS A 36 -12.10 40.42 7.18
N CYS A 37 -11.50 40.55 6.01
CA CYS A 37 -10.26 41.27 5.81
C CYS A 37 -10.40 42.78 5.84
N THR A 38 -11.59 43.32 5.53
CA THR A 38 -11.89 44.79 5.58
C THR A 38 -11.98 45.35 7.01
N LEU A 39 -12.11 44.45 8.02
CA LEU A 39 -12.16 44.85 9.44
C LEU A 39 -10.86 44.54 10.20
N GLY A 40 -9.73 44.29 9.53
CA GLY A 40 -8.47 43.97 10.18
C GLY A 40 -8.40 42.61 10.90
N LEU A 41 -9.42 41.76 10.71
CA LEU A 41 -9.55 40.45 11.33
C LEU A 41 -9.16 39.31 10.37
N CYS A 42 -8.24 39.57 9.43
CA CYS A 42 -7.64 38.47 8.66
C CYS A 42 -6.94 37.51 9.61
N PRO A 43 -7.24 36.22 9.54
CA PRO A 43 -6.46 35.25 10.29
C PRO A 43 -5.00 35.39 9.86
N LYS A 44 -4.12 35.71 10.81
CA LYS A 44 -2.69 35.66 10.56
C LYS A 44 -2.37 34.31 9.98
N LYS A 45 -1.73 34.29 8.81
CA LYS A 45 -1.18 33.07 8.23
C LYS A 45 -0.38 32.39 9.33
N GLU A 46 -0.86 31.25 9.86
CA GLU A 46 -0.09 30.51 10.85
C GLU A 46 1.25 30.18 10.19
N GLU A 47 2.31 30.77 10.73
CA GLU A 47 3.66 30.32 10.44
C GLU A 47 3.71 28.84 10.79
N SER A 48 3.88 28.02 9.77
CA SER A 48 4.10 26.59 9.93
C SER A 48 5.26 26.43 10.91
N LYS A 49 4.96 25.92 12.11
CA LYS A 49 6.01 25.54 13.06
C LYS A 49 6.92 24.56 12.34
N GLU A 50 8.09 25.03 12.02
CA GLU A 50 9.23 24.26 11.55
C GLU A 50 9.49 23.15 12.59
N GLY A 51 9.26 21.89 12.22
CA GLY A 51 9.53 20.78 13.15
C GLY A 51 8.85 19.46 12.91
N VAL A 52 7.78 19.39 12.12
CA VAL A 52 7.28 18.09 11.67
C VAL A 52 8.07 17.73 10.42
N ARG A 53 9.12 16.90 10.58
CA ARG A 53 9.72 16.20 9.44
C ARG A 53 8.61 15.36 8.83
N THR A 54 7.99 15.87 7.77
CA THR A 54 7.13 15.09 6.91
C THR A 54 8.00 13.93 6.41
N VAL A 55 7.71 12.73 6.87
CA VAL A 55 8.36 11.53 6.34
C VAL A 55 8.02 11.53 4.86
N LYS A 56 9.03 11.71 4.01
CA LYS A 56 8.83 11.70 2.56
C LYS A 56 8.16 10.39 2.20
N ASP A 57 7.02 10.46 1.53
CA ASP A 57 6.36 9.26 1.03
C ASP A 57 7.32 8.54 0.06
N PHE A 58 7.42 7.23 0.20
CA PHE A 58 8.19 6.41 -0.73
C PHE A 58 7.52 6.43 -2.10
N ASP A 59 8.33 6.60 -3.14
CA ASP A 59 7.88 6.44 -4.52
C ASP A 59 8.13 4.99 -5.00
N PRO A 60 7.08 4.17 -5.20
CA PRO A 60 7.23 2.82 -5.72
C PRO A 60 7.91 2.76 -7.09
N ASN A 61 7.78 3.81 -7.91
CA ASN A 61 8.42 3.85 -9.22
C ASN A 61 9.94 4.04 -9.08
N GLU A 62 10.36 4.86 -8.12
CA GLU A 62 11.78 5.05 -7.83
C GLU A 62 12.40 3.76 -7.29
N VAL A 63 11.72 3.04 -6.40
CA VAL A 63 12.20 1.74 -5.92
C VAL A 63 12.33 0.74 -7.06
N PHE A 64 11.33 0.68 -7.95
CA PHE A 64 11.34 -0.20 -9.11
C PHE A 64 12.49 0.14 -10.07
N ARG A 65 12.75 1.43 -10.29
CA ARG A 65 13.87 1.92 -11.08
C ARG A 65 15.22 1.50 -10.48
N LEU A 66 15.40 1.69 -9.17
CA LEU A 66 16.62 1.32 -8.46
C LEU A 66 16.88 -0.20 -8.48
N VAL A 67 15.83 -1.03 -8.32
CA VAL A 67 15.94 -2.49 -8.47
C VAL A 67 16.47 -2.84 -9.87
N ASN A 68 15.91 -2.24 -10.91
CA ASN A 68 16.34 -2.50 -12.27
C ASN A 68 17.78 -2.00 -12.55
N GLU A 69 18.21 -0.92 -11.90
CA GLU A 69 19.61 -0.51 -11.98
C GLU A 69 20.57 -1.54 -11.39
N GLU A 70 20.24 -2.13 -10.23
CA GLU A 70 21.06 -3.20 -9.65
C GLU A 70 21.10 -4.44 -10.55
N ARG A 71 19.99 -4.79 -11.21
CA ARG A 71 19.95 -5.87 -12.20
C ARG A 71 20.85 -5.57 -13.40
N ILE A 72 20.75 -4.37 -13.96
CA ILE A 72 21.61 -3.95 -15.10
C ILE A 72 23.09 -3.99 -14.72
N LYS A 73 23.47 -3.46 -13.55
CA LYS A 73 24.84 -3.52 -13.03
C LYS A 73 25.38 -4.96 -12.92
N ALA A 74 24.50 -5.89 -12.58
CA ALA A 74 24.81 -7.32 -12.46
C ALA A 74 24.72 -8.08 -13.80
N GLY A 75 24.43 -7.43 -14.93
CA GLY A 75 24.26 -8.07 -16.23
C GLY A 75 22.99 -8.87 -16.39
N VAL A 76 21.98 -8.64 -15.52
CA VAL A 76 20.67 -9.32 -15.56
C VAL A 76 19.65 -8.42 -16.26
N LYS A 77 18.76 -9.01 -17.06
CA LYS A 77 17.70 -8.24 -17.76
C LYS A 77 16.80 -7.51 -16.75
N PRO A 78 16.41 -6.25 -17.03
CA PRO A 78 15.44 -5.53 -16.22
C PRO A 78 14.11 -6.28 -16.11
N LEU A 79 13.43 -6.12 -14.97
CA LEU A 79 12.08 -6.59 -14.76
C LEU A 79 11.07 -5.67 -15.45
N ALA A 80 10.01 -6.24 -16.03
CA ALA A 80 8.83 -5.50 -16.43
C ALA A 80 7.88 -5.35 -15.20
N ARG A 81 7.22 -4.20 -15.07
CA ARG A 81 6.22 -4.01 -14.02
C ARG A 81 4.93 -4.74 -14.39
N LEU A 82 4.31 -5.39 -13.42
CA LEU A 82 3.07 -6.12 -13.59
C LEU A 82 2.07 -5.67 -12.52
N HIS A 83 0.96 -5.09 -12.97
CA HIS A 83 -0.06 -4.52 -12.07
C HIS A 83 -0.69 -5.55 -11.13
N GLU A 84 -0.87 -6.77 -11.57
CA GLU A 84 -1.37 -7.88 -10.76
C GLU A 84 -0.45 -8.16 -9.55
N LEU A 85 0.86 -7.98 -9.72
CA LEU A 85 1.81 -8.09 -8.62
C LEU A 85 1.82 -6.86 -7.72
N ASP A 86 1.52 -5.67 -8.25
CA ASP A 86 1.31 -4.48 -7.42
C ASP A 86 0.11 -4.69 -6.47
N ILE A 87 -1.02 -5.23 -6.98
CA ILE A 87 -2.23 -5.51 -6.19
C ILE A 87 -1.94 -6.51 -5.06
N SER A 88 -1.25 -7.61 -5.35
CA SER A 88 -0.92 -8.60 -4.33
C SER A 88 0.06 -8.06 -3.29
N ALA A 89 1.06 -7.27 -3.70
CA ALA A 89 2.00 -6.61 -2.81
C ALA A 89 1.30 -5.57 -1.92
N GLU A 90 0.36 -4.79 -2.48
CA GLU A 90 -0.45 -3.82 -1.74
C GLU A 90 -1.27 -4.50 -0.64
N THR A 91 -2.00 -5.57 -1.01
CA THR A 91 -2.86 -6.29 -0.08
C THR A 91 -2.05 -6.86 1.07
N LYS A 92 -0.92 -7.50 0.78
CA LYS A 92 -0.03 -8.03 1.81
C LYS A 92 0.57 -6.94 2.68
N ALA A 93 1.11 -5.87 2.09
CA ALA A 93 1.72 -4.78 2.84
C ALA A 93 0.73 -4.10 3.81
N LYS A 94 -0.51 -3.86 3.36
CA LYS A 94 -1.58 -3.32 4.22
C LYS A 94 -1.92 -4.29 5.36
N ARG A 95 -2.05 -5.58 5.06
CA ARG A 95 -2.30 -6.61 6.09
C ARG A 95 -1.19 -6.62 7.14
N MET A 96 0.07 -6.63 6.73
CA MET A 96 1.22 -6.57 7.63
C MET A 96 1.21 -5.30 8.47
N GLN A 97 0.81 -4.16 7.89
CA GLN A 97 0.67 -2.88 8.60
C GLN A 97 -0.44 -2.93 9.64
N ASP A 98 -1.56 -3.59 9.35
CA ASP A 98 -2.70 -3.70 10.26
C ASP A 98 -2.40 -4.57 11.47
N ILE A 99 -1.77 -5.73 11.24
CA ILE A 99 -1.41 -6.66 12.33
C ILE A 99 -0.06 -6.34 12.98
N GLN A 100 0.68 -5.34 12.47
CA GLN A 100 2.01 -4.94 12.94
C GLN A 100 2.99 -6.11 12.99
N ASN A 101 3.00 -6.93 11.92
CA ASN A 101 3.90 -8.04 11.72
C ASN A 101 4.56 -7.96 10.34
N THR A 102 5.84 -8.31 10.23
CA THR A 102 6.62 -8.25 8.99
C THR A 102 7.19 -9.60 8.57
N ASP A 103 6.67 -10.68 9.10
CA ASP A 103 7.06 -12.03 8.70
C ASP A 103 6.51 -12.37 7.33
N HIS A 104 7.22 -13.22 6.59
CA HIS A 104 6.75 -13.71 5.29
C HIS A 104 5.42 -14.46 5.38
N ILE A 105 5.16 -15.12 6.51
CA ILE A 105 3.92 -15.86 6.78
C ILE A 105 3.07 -15.05 7.76
N ASP A 106 1.81 -14.79 7.42
CA ASP A 106 0.84 -14.18 8.33
C ASP A 106 0.56 -15.14 9.49
N PRO A 107 0.88 -14.77 10.75
CA PRO A 107 0.72 -15.68 11.89
C PRO A 107 -0.73 -16.01 12.24
N GLN A 108 -1.70 -15.29 11.71
CA GLN A 108 -3.12 -15.51 11.98
C GLN A 108 -3.80 -16.36 10.91
N THR A 109 -3.33 -16.31 9.66
CA THR A 109 -3.96 -17.01 8.53
C THR A 109 -3.09 -18.12 7.95
N GLY A 110 -1.78 -18.06 8.18
CA GLY A 110 -0.80 -18.95 7.54
C GLY A 110 -0.47 -18.56 6.09
N TYR A 111 -1.05 -17.47 5.56
CA TYR A 111 -0.78 -17.01 4.19
C TYR A 111 0.64 -16.45 4.06
N ASP A 112 1.33 -16.86 3.01
CA ASP A 112 2.58 -16.25 2.58
C ASP A 112 2.38 -15.28 1.38
N GLY A 113 3.48 -14.72 0.86
CA GLY A 113 3.41 -13.80 -0.28
C GLY A 113 2.92 -14.46 -1.57
N MET A 114 3.21 -15.75 -1.74
CA MET A 114 2.81 -16.51 -2.94
C MET A 114 1.29 -16.75 -2.93
N ASP A 115 0.69 -17.00 -1.77
CA ASP A 115 -0.78 -17.15 -1.62
C ASP A 115 -1.48 -15.86 -2.07
N TYR A 116 -0.98 -14.68 -1.64
CA TYR A 116 -1.54 -13.40 -2.10
C TYR A 116 -1.43 -13.22 -3.62
N ILE A 117 -0.33 -13.68 -4.24
CA ILE A 117 -0.18 -13.58 -5.70
C ILE A 117 -1.21 -14.47 -6.40
N VAL A 118 -1.33 -15.71 -5.98
CA VAL A 118 -2.17 -16.72 -6.63
C VAL A 118 -3.65 -16.42 -6.45
N ASP A 119 -4.08 -16.14 -5.21
CA ASP A 119 -5.50 -15.98 -4.88
C ASP A 119 -6.11 -14.69 -5.46
N LEU A 120 -5.32 -13.61 -5.47
CA LEU A 120 -5.80 -12.34 -6.05
C LEU A 120 -5.72 -12.30 -7.57
N ASN A 121 -4.93 -13.18 -8.19
CA ASN A 121 -4.68 -13.18 -9.61
C ASN A 121 -4.83 -14.57 -10.23
N PRO A 122 -6.03 -15.18 -10.21
CA PRO A 122 -6.24 -16.60 -10.58
C PRO A 122 -5.90 -16.90 -12.06
N ASN A 123 -5.81 -15.87 -12.89
CA ASN A 123 -5.43 -16.00 -14.31
C ASN A 123 -3.94 -15.75 -14.57
N LEU A 124 -3.20 -15.24 -13.58
CA LEU A 124 -1.76 -15.05 -13.71
C LEU A 124 -1.03 -16.40 -13.70
N ARG A 125 -0.15 -16.59 -14.66
CA ARG A 125 0.68 -17.80 -14.74
C ARG A 125 2.14 -17.42 -14.56
N CYS A 126 2.73 -17.90 -13.47
CA CYS A 126 4.15 -17.75 -13.14
C CYS A 126 4.76 -19.13 -12.91
N SER A 127 5.89 -19.41 -13.55
CA SER A 127 6.63 -20.66 -13.28
C SER A 127 7.44 -20.59 -11.97
N TRP A 128 7.78 -19.37 -11.53
CA TRP A 128 8.46 -19.09 -10.26
C TRP A 128 7.88 -17.82 -9.65
N LEU A 129 7.77 -17.83 -8.33
CA LEU A 129 7.35 -16.69 -7.52
C LEU A 129 8.43 -16.36 -6.49
N GLY A 130 8.46 -15.13 -6.03
CA GLY A 130 9.36 -14.68 -4.97
C GLY A 130 8.84 -13.43 -4.27
N GLU A 131 9.38 -13.17 -3.09
CA GLU A 131 8.98 -12.02 -2.28
C GLU A 131 10.19 -11.39 -1.60
N ASN A 132 10.23 -10.06 -1.58
CA ASN A 132 11.08 -9.29 -0.70
C ASN A 132 10.22 -8.40 0.19
N ILE A 133 10.59 -8.29 1.46
CA ILE A 133 9.94 -7.43 2.44
C ILE A 133 10.99 -6.50 3.04
N ALA A 134 10.60 -5.25 3.30
CA ALA A 134 11.40 -4.28 4.04
C ALA A 134 10.52 -3.40 4.91
N TRP A 135 11.08 -2.83 5.97
CA TRP A 135 10.35 -1.92 6.84
C TRP A 135 11.27 -0.86 7.46
N ASN A 136 10.67 0.26 7.84
CA ASN A 136 11.32 1.35 8.58
C ASN A 136 12.54 2.00 7.90
N TYR A 137 12.75 1.79 6.61
CA TYR A 137 13.76 2.53 5.87
C TYR A 137 13.33 4.00 5.71
N THR A 138 14.31 4.90 5.61
CA THR A 138 14.07 6.35 5.51
C THR A 138 14.13 6.88 4.07
N THR A 139 14.67 6.10 3.15
CA THR A 139 14.73 6.42 1.71
C THR A 139 14.70 5.14 0.88
N GLU A 140 14.26 5.28 -0.37
CA GLU A 140 14.24 4.22 -1.38
C GLU A 140 15.64 3.60 -1.55
N LYS A 141 16.65 4.45 -1.69
CA LYS A 141 18.03 3.97 -1.87
C LYS A 141 18.52 3.14 -0.69
N LYS A 142 18.29 3.60 0.55
CA LYS A 142 18.69 2.82 1.75
C LYS A 142 17.98 1.47 1.81
N MET A 143 16.72 1.41 1.36
CA MET A 143 15.98 0.17 1.30
C MET A 143 16.60 -0.80 0.28
N ILE A 144 16.94 -0.30 -0.91
CA ILE A 144 17.62 -1.12 -1.93
C ILE A 144 19.00 -1.58 -1.43
N ASP A 145 19.79 -0.69 -0.82
CA ASP A 145 21.09 -1.06 -0.22
C ASP A 145 20.92 -2.16 0.85
N GLY A 146 19.86 -2.08 1.66
CA GLY A 146 19.51 -3.11 2.63
C GLY A 146 19.15 -4.44 1.99
N TRP A 147 18.34 -4.46 0.93
CA TRP A 147 18.03 -5.67 0.18
C TRP A 147 19.27 -6.25 -0.48
N MET A 148 20.12 -5.42 -1.10
CA MET A 148 21.35 -5.88 -1.76
C MET A 148 22.41 -6.39 -0.77
N SER A 149 22.33 -5.98 0.49
CA SER A 149 23.20 -6.48 1.57
C SER A 149 22.71 -7.79 2.19
N SER A 150 21.46 -8.16 1.97
CA SER A 150 20.84 -9.41 2.44
C SER A 150 20.90 -10.46 1.34
N GLN A 151 21.51 -11.62 1.60
CA GLN A 151 21.69 -12.66 0.59
C GLN A 151 20.37 -13.06 -0.07
N GLY A 152 19.34 -13.40 0.70
CA GLY A 152 18.06 -13.87 0.15
C GLY A 152 17.34 -12.80 -0.68
N HIS A 153 17.31 -11.55 -0.19
CA HIS A 153 16.69 -10.46 -0.95
C HIS A 153 17.46 -10.16 -2.24
N LYS A 154 18.80 -10.16 -2.19
CA LYS A 154 19.67 -9.96 -3.34
C LYS A 154 19.49 -11.08 -4.38
N GLU A 155 19.41 -12.34 -3.93
CA GLU A 155 19.14 -13.48 -4.81
C GLU A 155 17.81 -13.32 -5.55
N ASN A 156 16.74 -12.85 -4.90
CA ASN A 156 15.50 -12.53 -5.58
C ASN A 156 15.65 -11.40 -6.60
N ILE A 157 16.28 -10.29 -6.21
CA ILE A 157 16.48 -9.14 -7.12
C ILE A 157 17.30 -9.54 -8.35
N LEU A 158 18.36 -10.31 -8.17
CA LEU A 158 19.29 -10.68 -9.25
C LEU A 158 18.95 -12.01 -9.94
N ASN A 159 17.84 -12.67 -9.58
CA ASN A 159 17.43 -13.92 -10.20
C ASN A 159 17.10 -13.71 -11.69
N PRO A 160 17.85 -14.35 -12.61
CA PRO A 160 17.61 -14.17 -14.04
C PRO A 160 16.31 -14.82 -14.54
N LYS A 161 15.70 -15.70 -13.73
CA LYS A 161 14.41 -16.32 -14.06
C LYS A 161 13.25 -15.33 -13.93
N PHE A 162 13.33 -14.40 -12.98
CA PHE A 162 12.26 -13.40 -12.82
C PHE A 162 12.29 -12.41 -13.98
N THR A 163 11.12 -12.24 -14.60
CA THR A 163 10.87 -11.36 -15.74
C THR A 163 9.98 -10.18 -15.38
N HIS A 164 9.15 -10.34 -14.35
CA HIS A 164 8.19 -9.34 -13.88
C HIS A 164 8.28 -9.14 -12.37
N ALA A 165 7.95 -7.93 -11.93
CA ALA A 165 7.73 -7.64 -10.53
C ALA A 165 6.64 -6.58 -10.35
N GLY A 166 6.05 -6.59 -9.17
CA GLY A 166 5.21 -5.52 -8.66
C GLY A 166 5.60 -5.18 -7.25
N MET A 167 5.17 -4.03 -6.75
CA MET A 167 5.54 -3.61 -5.42
C MET A 167 4.58 -2.57 -4.84
N TYR A 168 4.55 -2.54 -3.53
CA TYR A 168 3.84 -1.52 -2.78
C TYR A 168 4.62 -1.12 -1.53
N VAL A 169 4.49 0.14 -1.14
CA VAL A 169 5.01 0.64 0.13
C VAL A 169 3.88 1.32 0.89
N THR A 170 3.61 0.87 2.12
CA THR A 170 2.60 1.51 2.96
C THR A 170 3.02 2.91 3.33
N ARG A 171 2.06 3.83 3.42
CA ARG A 171 2.32 5.17 3.99
C ARG A 171 2.47 5.05 5.49
N GLY A 172 3.58 5.58 6.00
CA GLY A 172 3.83 5.60 7.42
C GLY A 172 2.99 6.65 8.14
N GLY A 173 2.68 6.41 9.39
CA GLY A 173 1.98 7.37 10.24
C GLY A 173 1.83 6.88 11.68
N GLY A 174 1.91 7.83 12.62
CA GLY A 174 1.66 7.61 14.04
C GLY A 174 2.71 6.76 14.77
N ASP A 175 2.34 6.29 15.95
CA ASP A 175 3.20 5.53 16.88
C ASP A 175 3.31 4.04 16.54
N LYS A 176 3.08 3.67 15.28
CA LYS A 176 3.19 2.27 14.84
C LYS A 176 4.64 1.80 14.85
N ARG A 177 4.85 0.57 15.31
CA ARG A 177 6.16 -0.11 15.31
C ARG A 177 6.78 -0.15 13.90
N TYR A 178 5.96 -0.43 12.89
CA TYR A 178 6.35 -0.44 11.49
C TYR A 178 5.73 0.75 10.77
N ARG A 179 6.53 1.77 10.49
CA ARG A 179 6.08 3.02 9.84
C ARG A 179 5.82 2.80 8.37
N HIS A 180 6.80 2.23 7.66
CA HIS A 180 6.71 1.87 6.27
C HIS A 180 6.98 0.38 6.13
N ILE A 181 6.11 -0.31 5.42
CA ILE A 181 6.32 -1.69 5.02
C ILE A 181 6.30 -1.72 3.51
N ALA A 182 7.38 -2.22 2.92
CA ALA A 182 7.50 -2.45 1.50
C ALA A 182 7.39 -3.94 1.22
N VAL A 183 6.57 -4.31 0.26
CA VAL A 183 6.47 -5.67 -0.27
C VAL A 183 6.75 -5.62 -1.77
N GLN A 184 7.62 -6.49 -2.24
CA GLN A 184 7.91 -6.70 -3.65
C GLN A 184 7.64 -8.15 -4.01
N HIS A 185 6.78 -8.38 -4.99
CA HIS A 185 6.48 -9.68 -5.54
C HIS A 185 7.13 -9.87 -6.90
N PHE A 186 7.62 -11.08 -7.17
CA PHE A 186 8.28 -11.45 -8.41
C PHE A 186 7.55 -12.58 -9.10
N CYS A 187 7.62 -12.58 -10.43
CA CYS A 187 7.06 -13.62 -11.30
C CYS A 187 8.03 -13.92 -12.46
N ALA A 188 8.23 -15.20 -12.72
CA ALA A 188 8.80 -15.69 -13.97
C ALA A 188 7.66 -16.08 -14.92
N LYS A 189 7.40 -15.23 -15.89
CA LYS A 189 6.44 -15.45 -16.98
C LYS A 189 7.09 -16.16 -18.16
#